data_338d9e8c73bf452d33a0b38035a4fe50
#
_entry.id   338d9e8c73bf452d33a0b38035a4fe50
#
_cell.length_a   1.000
_cell.length_b   1.000
_cell.length_c   1.000
_cell.angle_alpha   90.00
_cell.angle_beta   90.00
_cell.angle_gamma   90.00
#
_symmetry.space_group_name_H-M   'P 1'
#
loop_
_entity.id
_entity.type
_entity.pdbx_description
1 polymer ?
#
loop_
_entity_poly.entity_id
_entity_poly.type
_entity_poly.pdbx_seq_one_letter_code
_entity_poly.pdbx_strand_id
1 'polypeptide(L)'
;MSSFDRERLRIQRAKMLYPPGTRIVLGEMSDPYAPVPPGTRGTVNFVDDMGTIHPQWDNGRTLGLIYGEDSFRKLTQEELEEEFQTAEEAEETDESQDEGGMGFGM
;
A
#
# COMPACT_ATOMS: atom_id res chain seq x y z
N MET A 1 31.95 -8.11 -1.37
CA MET A 1 30.69 -8.45 -2.05
C MET A 1 30.64 -7.70 -3.37
N SER A 2 30.31 -8.39 -4.45
CA SER A 2 30.23 -7.77 -5.75
C SER A 2 28.94 -6.98 -5.88
N SER A 3 28.89 -6.06 -6.86
CA SER A 3 27.66 -5.30 -7.06
C SER A 3 26.52 -6.20 -7.52
N PHE A 4 26.83 -7.31 -8.19
CA PHE A 4 25.84 -8.28 -8.59
C PHE A 4 25.19 -8.92 -7.35
N ASP A 5 26.00 -9.25 -6.34
CA ASP A 5 25.48 -9.83 -5.10
C ASP A 5 24.66 -8.83 -4.31
N ARG A 6 25.05 -7.56 -4.32
CA ARG A 6 24.27 -6.52 -3.64
C ARG A 6 22.90 -6.35 -4.29
N GLU A 7 22.88 -6.40 -5.60
CA GLU A 7 21.62 -6.27 -6.33
C GLU A 7 20.69 -7.42 -5.99
N ARG A 8 21.23 -8.64 -5.94
CA ARG A 8 20.43 -9.80 -5.59
C ARG A 8 19.86 -9.68 -4.19
N LEU A 9 20.69 -9.23 -3.24
CA LEU A 9 20.23 -9.04 -1.87
C LEU A 9 19.15 -7.99 -1.78
N ARG A 10 19.30 -6.90 -2.53
CA ARG A 10 18.30 -5.84 -2.55
C ARG A 10 16.97 -6.38 -3.04
N ILE A 11 16.99 -7.16 -4.11
CA ILE A 11 15.77 -7.73 -4.67
C ILE A 11 15.13 -8.69 -3.69
N GLN A 12 15.93 -9.55 -3.05
CA GLN A 12 15.41 -10.48 -2.06
C GLN A 12 14.78 -9.76 -0.88
N ARG A 13 15.41 -8.69 -0.42
CA ARG A 13 14.87 -7.91 0.69
C ARG A 13 13.56 -7.25 0.31
N ALA A 14 13.48 -6.71 -0.91
CA ALA A 14 12.25 -6.09 -1.37
C ALA A 14 11.12 -7.11 -1.36
N LYS A 15 11.36 -8.31 -1.88
CA LYS A 15 10.34 -9.35 -1.91
C LYS A 15 9.92 -9.79 -0.51
N MET A 16 10.88 -9.84 0.40
CA MET A 16 10.61 -10.30 1.76
C MET A 16 9.86 -9.25 2.58
N LEU A 17 10.24 -7.99 2.42
CA LEU A 17 9.68 -6.89 3.22
C LEU A 17 8.36 -6.37 2.67
N TYR A 18 8.11 -6.57 1.38
CA TYR A 18 6.92 -6.03 0.71
C TYR A 18 6.15 -7.12 -0.01
N PRO A 19 5.67 -8.13 0.73
CA PRO A 19 4.86 -9.18 0.09
C PRO A 19 3.53 -8.60 -0.38
N PRO A 20 2.84 -9.30 -1.29
CA PRO A 20 1.53 -8.85 -1.76
C PRO A 20 0.60 -8.57 -0.58
N GLY A 21 -0.13 -7.48 -0.67
CA GLY A 21 -1.05 -7.06 0.38
C GLY A 21 -0.47 -6.07 1.37
N THR A 22 0.83 -5.78 1.30
CA THR A 22 1.46 -4.81 2.19
C THR A 22 0.94 -3.41 1.87
N ARG A 23 0.48 -2.69 2.89
CA ARG A 23 0.06 -1.30 2.73
C ARG A 23 1.26 -0.38 2.86
N ILE A 24 1.39 0.54 1.93
CA ILE A 24 2.50 1.49 1.89
C ILE A 24 1.99 2.89 1.66
N VAL A 25 2.85 3.86 1.94
CA VAL A 25 2.55 5.27 1.67
C VAL A 25 3.77 5.88 0.98
N LEU A 26 3.49 6.65 -0.06
CA LEU A 26 4.53 7.29 -0.85
C LEU A 26 5.10 8.50 -0.11
N GLY A 27 6.43 8.58 -0.07
CA GLY A 27 7.10 9.77 0.45
C GLY A 27 7.28 10.80 -0.64
N GLU A 28 8.32 11.61 -0.52
CA GLU A 28 8.57 12.66 -1.50
C GLU A 28 9.05 12.10 -2.82
N MET A 29 8.61 12.75 -3.89
CA MET A 29 9.07 12.43 -5.25
C MET A 29 9.78 13.62 -5.81
N SER A 30 10.88 13.37 -6.52
CA SER A 30 11.61 14.44 -7.18
C SER A 30 10.96 14.87 -8.49
N ASP A 31 10.10 14.03 -9.05
CA ASP A 31 9.44 14.31 -10.32
C ASP A 31 8.11 15.01 -10.07
N PRO A 32 7.97 16.30 -10.42
CA PRO A 32 6.73 17.01 -10.16
C PRO A 32 5.58 16.52 -11.03
N TYR A 33 5.88 15.73 -12.06
CA TYR A 33 4.84 15.19 -12.96
C TYR A 33 4.51 13.75 -12.63
N ALA A 34 5.00 13.22 -11.52
CA ALA A 34 4.65 11.86 -11.11
C ALA A 34 3.14 11.75 -10.93
N PRO A 35 2.54 10.64 -11.37
CA PRO A 35 1.09 10.49 -11.29
C PRO A 35 0.57 10.28 -9.87
N VAL A 36 1.47 10.02 -8.92
CA VAL A 36 1.10 9.71 -7.54
C VAL A 36 1.72 10.76 -6.63
N PRO A 37 0.91 11.61 -5.98
CA PRO A 37 1.47 12.63 -5.09
C PRO A 37 1.96 12.02 -3.78
N PRO A 38 2.89 12.70 -3.10
CA PRO A 38 3.33 12.24 -1.78
C PRO A 38 2.17 12.10 -0.82
N GLY A 39 2.24 11.10 0.05
CA GLY A 39 1.18 10.83 1.01
C GLY A 39 0.12 9.89 0.49
N THR A 40 0.15 9.54 -0.80
CA THR A 40 -0.80 8.59 -1.34
C THR A 40 -0.49 7.20 -0.80
N ARG A 41 -1.52 6.46 -0.42
CA ARG A 41 -1.37 5.10 0.07
C ARG A 41 -1.69 4.11 -1.03
N GLY A 42 -1.14 2.93 -0.89
CA GLY A 42 -1.37 1.87 -1.86
C GLY A 42 -1.13 0.51 -1.28
N THR A 43 -1.44 -0.52 -2.04
CA THR A 43 -1.28 -1.91 -1.63
C THR A 43 -0.35 -2.60 -2.63
N VAL A 44 0.67 -3.26 -2.11
CA VAL A 44 1.62 -3.97 -2.98
C VAL A 44 0.92 -5.14 -3.65
N ASN A 45 1.03 -5.20 -4.98
CA ASN A 45 0.56 -6.35 -5.74
C ASN A 45 1.64 -7.43 -5.81
N PHE A 46 2.85 -7.02 -6.15
CA PHE A 46 3.98 -7.95 -6.22
C PHE A 46 5.27 -7.16 -6.38
N VAL A 47 6.38 -7.84 -6.20
CA VAL A 47 7.72 -7.31 -6.48
C VAL A 47 8.28 -8.18 -7.60
N ASP A 48 8.73 -7.54 -8.68
CA ASP A 48 9.23 -8.31 -9.83
C ASP A 48 10.70 -8.73 -9.63
N ASP A 49 11.23 -9.45 -10.60
CA ASP A 49 12.58 -10.00 -10.47
C ASP A 49 13.68 -8.95 -10.60
N MET A 50 13.32 -7.74 -10.97
CA MET A 50 14.25 -6.63 -10.99
C MET A 50 14.23 -5.85 -9.67
N GLY A 51 13.34 -6.22 -8.76
CA GLY A 51 13.23 -5.53 -7.49
C GLY A 51 12.29 -4.33 -7.50
N THR A 52 11.53 -4.19 -8.58
CA THR A 52 10.54 -3.12 -8.65
C THR A 52 9.27 -3.55 -7.94
N ILE A 53 8.81 -2.72 -7.03
CA ILE A 53 7.57 -2.95 -6.29
C ILE A 53 6.42 -2.38 -7.12
N HIS A 54 5.41 -3.18 -7.35
CA HIS A 54 4.25 -2.79 -8.17
C HIS A 54 3.02 -2.67 -7.28
N PRO A 55 2.74 -1.47 -6.76
CA PRO A 55 1.56 -1.28 -5.92
C PRO A 55 0.36 -0.91 -6.75
N GLN A 56 -0.81 -1.14 -6.18
CA GLN A 56 -2.03 -0.52 -6.63
C GLN A 56 -2.29 0.68 -5.73
N TRP A 57 -2.15 1.88 -6.29
CA TRP A 57 -2.33 3.10 -5.51
C TRP A 57 -3.82 3.39 -5.32
N ASP A 58 -4.16 3.93 -4.17
CA ASP A 58 -5.56 4.18 -3.84
C ASP A 58 -6.22 5.20 -4.77
N ASN A 59 -5.40 6.03 -5.43
CA ASN A 59 -5.93 7.01 -6.39
C ASN A 59 -6.14 6.41 -7.79
N GLY A 60 -5.89 5.12 -7.95
CA GLY A 60 -6.09 4.44 -9.24
C GLY A 60 -4.96 4.59 -10.23
N ARG A 61 -3.91 5.30 -9.85
CA ARG A 61 -2.76 5.49 -10.73
C ARG A 61 -1.76 4.36 -10.56
N THR A 62 -0.82 4.27 -11.51
CA THR A 62 0.25 3.28 -11.46
C THR A 62 1.58 4.00 -11.34
N LEU A 63 2.44 3.44 -10.51
CA LEU A 63 3.81 3.93 -10.32
C LEU A 63 4.59 2.84 -9.63
N GLY A 64 5.63 2.33 -10.29
CA GLY A 64 6.53 1.35 -9.68
C GLY A 64 7.52 2.03 -8.77
N LEU A 65 7.96 1.31 -7.75
CA LEU A 65 8.91 1.83 -6.77
C LEU A 65 10.13 0.92 -6.72
N ILE A 66 11.30 1.53 -6.54
CA ILE A 66 12.55 0.78 -6.44
C ILE A 66 13.03 0.85 -5.00
N TYR A 67 13.08 -0.31 -4.37
CA TYR A 67 13.52 -0.43 -2.99
C TYR A 67 14.94 0.10 -2.85
N GLY A 68 15.13 1.02 -1.92
CA GLY A 68 16.44 1.63 -1.70
C GLY A 68 16.67 2.91 -2.48
N GLU A 69 15.81 3.23 -3.46
CA GLU A 69 15.96 4.45 -4.25
C GLU A 69 14.80 5.41 -4.08
N ASP A 70 13.59 4.89 -4.06
CA ASP A 70 12.40 5.73 -3.95
C ASP A 70 12.00 5.89 -2.49
N SER A 71 11.35 7.01 -2.20
CA SER A 71 10.95 7.34 -0.84
C SER A 71 9.54 6.81 -0.59
N PHE A 72 9.42 5.80 0.24
CA PHE A 72 8.13 5.22 0.63
C PHE A 72 8.36 4.39 1.88
N ARG A 73 7.27 4.05 2.56
CA ARG A 73 7.35 3.23 3.75
C ARG A 73 6.08 2.43 3.93
N LYS A 74 6.16 1.41 4.76
CA LYS A 74 4.96 0.68 5.16
C LYS A 74 4.12 1.55 6.08
N LEU A 75 2.83 1.32 6.08
CA LEU A 75 1.97 1.95 7.07
C LEU A 75 2.31 1.40 8.45
N THR A 76 2.20 2.27 9.45
CA THR A 76 2.37 1.84 10.84
C THR A 76 1.15 1.06 11.28
N GLN A 77 1.30 0.33 12.40
CA GLN A 77 0.17 -0.40 12.97
C GLN A 77 -0.99 0.54 13.29
N GLU A 78 -0.67 1.72 13.79
CA GLU A 78 -1.68 2.72 14.10
C GLU A 78 -2.43 3.16 12.85
N GLU A 79 -1.71 3.38 11.76
CA GLU A 79 -2.34 3.77 10.49
C GLU A 79 -3.23 2.67 9.96
N LEU A 80 -2.79 1.42 10.09
CA LEU A 80 -3.60 0.29 9.64
C LEU A 80 -4.87 0.17 10.46
N GLU A 81 -4.78 0.40 11.76
CA GLU A 81 -5.95 0.35 12.63
C GLU A 81 -6.94 1.45 12.29
N GLU A 82 -6.43 2.63 11.95
CA GLU A 82 -7.31 3.73 11.53
C GLU A 82 -8.08 3.37 10.27
N GLU A 83 -7.40 2.74 9.31
CA GLU A 83 -8.07 2.32 8.08
C GLU A 83 -9.16 1.29 8.37
N PHE A 84 -8.87 0.36 9.25
CA PHE A 84 -9.82 -0.68 9.61
C PHE A 84 -11.04 -0.10 10.30
N GLN A 85 -10.84 0.84 11.22
CA GLN A 85 -11.94 1.48 11.92
C GLN A 85 -12.84 2.27 10.98
N THR A 86 -12.24 2.98 10.04
CA THR A 86 -13.00 3.74 9.06
C THR A 86 -13.87 2.80 8.22
N ALA A 87 -13.32 1.68 7.80
CA ALA A 87 -14.08 0.72 7.00
C ALA A 87 -15.22 0.11 7.80
N GLU A 88 -14.98 -0.20 9.08
CA GLU A 88 -16.01 -0.73 9.95
C GLU A 88 -17.15 0.25 10.13
N GLU A 89 -16.82 1.51 10.35
CA GLU A 89 -17.85 2.53 10.55
C GLU A 89 -18.71 2.68 9.31
N ALA A 90 -18.08 2.63 8.13
CA ALA A 90 -18.83 2.72 6.88
C ALA A 90 -19.78 1.55 6.73
N GLU A 91 -19.34 0.36 7.09
CA GLU A 91 -20.18 -0.83 7.00
C GLU A 91 -21.34 -0.76 7.97
N GLU A 92 -21.11 -0.28 9.17
CA GLU A 92 -22.19 -0.13 10.17
C GLU A 92 -23.23 0.84 9.67
N THR A 93 -22.81 1.92 9.06
CA THR A 93 -23.73 2.90 8.52
C THR A 93 -24.64 2.27 7.47
N ASP A 94 -24.09 1.46 6.62
CA ASP A 94 -24.88 0.77 5.61
C ASP A 94 -25.88 -0.17 6.26
N GLU A 95 -25.47 -0.90 7.27
CA GLU A 95 -26.36 -1.83 7.95
C GLU A 95 -27.50 -1.14 8.65
N SER A 96 -27.25 0.02 9.21
CA SER A 96 -28.29 0.71 9.94
C SER A 96 -29.41 1.15 9.01
N GLN A 97 -29.17 1.23 7.78
CA GLN A 97 -30.21 1.50 6.81
C GLN A 97 -31.11 0.32 6.58
N ASP A 98 -30.65 -0.81 6.92
CA ASP A 98 -31.39 -1.99 6.81
C ASP A 98 -32.28 -2.25 7.89
N GLU A 99 -32.29 -2.28 8.58
CA GLU A 99 -32.82 -2.89 9.51
C GLU A 99 -33.72 -2.79 9.96
N GLY A 100 -33.12 -2.80 9.48
CA GLY A 100 -33.70 -2.88 9.91
C GLY A 100 -34.03 -3.24 10.00
N GLY A 101 -33.97 -3.38 10.03
CA GLY A 101 -34.22 -3.82 10.28
C GLY A 101 -34.06 -4.39 10.28
N MET A 102 -34.16 -4.66 10.45
CA MET A 102 -34.14 -5.35 10.76
C MET A 102 -34.18 -5.70 10.89
N GLY A 103 -34.04 -5.74 10.89
CA GLY A 103 -34.18 -6.07 11.33
C GLY A 103 -34.11 -6.40 11.38
N PHE A 104 -34.27 -6.64 11.65
CA PHE A 104 -34.39 -7.09 11.93
C PHE A 104 -34.72 -7.16 12.03
N GLY A 105 -34.58 -6.95 12.01
CA GLY A 105 -34.79 -6.84 12.27
C GLY A 105 -34.91 -6.89 12.22
N MET A 106 -35.11 -7.11 12.60
CA MET A 106 -35.12 -7.20 12.63
C MET A 106 -35.49 -7.43 12.53
#